data_61ea91ee30f4a70860a90dce55d7a49a
#
_entry.id   61ea91ee30f4a70860a90dce55d7a49a
#
_cell.length_a   1.000
_cell.length_b   1.000
_cell.length_c   1.000
_cell.angle_alpha   90.00
_cell.angle_beta   90.00
_cell.angle_gamma   90.00
#
_symmetry.space_group_name_H-M   'P 1'
#
loop_
_entity.id
_entity.type
_entity.pdbx_description
1 polymer ?
#
loop_
_entity_poly.entity_id
_entity_poly.type
_entity_poly.pdbx_seq_one_letter_code
_entity_poly.pdbx_strand_id
1 'polypeptide(L)' 'MSTRTIETPIGPLTLQADEAAVTAIRFGADGAQDASPLLDAAEAQLRGYFAGT' A
#
# COMPACT_ATOMS: atom_id res chain seq x y z
N MET A 1 -3.34 13.73 1.58
CA MET A 1 -2.67 12.68 0.79
C MET A 1 -1.83 11.82 1.72
N SER A 2 -1.94 10.51 1.59
CA SER A 2 -1.22 9.58 2.46
C SER A 2 -0.39 8.62 1.63
N THR A 3 0.75 8.22 2.16
CA THR A 3 1.67 7.32 1.47
C THR A 3 2.14 6.25 2.44
N ARG A 4 2.18 5.01 1.99
CA ARG A 4 2.64 3.90 2.80
C ARG A 4 3.44 2.92 1.95
N THR A 5 4.57 2.47 2.48
CA THR A 5 5.38 1.42 1.85
C THR A 5 5.08 0.09 2.54
N ILE A 6 4.80 -0.93 1.76
CA ILE A 6 4.57 -2.28 2.27
C ILE A 6 5.53 -3.27 1.62
N GLU A 7 5.83 -4.34 2.34
CA GLU A 7 6.64 -5.41 1.82
C GLU A 7 5.77 -6.46 1.16
N THR A 8 6.17 -6.89 -0.03
CA THR A 8 5.46 -7.94 -0.77
C THR A 8 6.46 -8.97 -1.28
N PRO A 9 5.98 -10.16 -1.69
CA PRO A 9 6.89 -11.18 -2.27
C PRO A 9 7.62 -10.74 -3.52
N ILE A 10 7.13 -9.73 -4.20
CA ILE A 10 7.77 -9.21 -5.41
C ILE A 10 8.60 -7.95 -5.13
N GLY A 11 8.72 -7.55 -3.85
CA GLY A 11 9.50 -6.39 -3.46
C GLY A 11 8.64 -5.34 -2.78
N PRO A 12 9.23 -4.24 -2.35
CA PRO A 12 8.47 -3.18 -1.69
C PRO A 12 7.55 -2.46 -2.65
N LEU A 13 6.36 -2.14 -2.19
CA LEU A 13 5.40 -1.34 -2.94
C LEU A 13 5.05 -0.10 -2.13
N THR A 14 4.95 1.03 -2.79
CA THR A 14 4.50 2.28 -2.18
C THR A 14 3.09 2.59 -2.65
N LEU A 15 2.17 2.73 -1.72
CA LEU A 15 0.78 3.06 -1.99
C LEU A 15 0.55 4.52 -1.67
N GLN A 16 -0.17 5.21 -2.54
CA GLN A 16 -0.56 6.58 -2.32
C GLN A 16 -2.08 6.69 -2.35
N ALA A 17 -2.64 7.43 -1.42
CA ALA A 17 -4.08 7.63 -1.33
C ALA A 17 -4.40 9.07 -1.02
N ASP A 18 -5.52 9.56 -1.55
CA ASP A 18 -6.07 10.82 -1.14
C ASP A 18 -7.25 10.57 -0.17
N GLU A 19 -8.13 11.54 -0.02
CA GLU A 19 -9.24 11.46 0.92
C GLU A 19 -10.28 10.40 0.54
N ALA A 20 -10.35 10.02 -0.71
CA ALA A 20 -11.42 9.17 -1.21
C ALA A 20 -10.96 7.82 -1.71
N ALA A 21 -9.73 7.69 -2.20
CA ALA A 21 -9.32 6.47 -2.87
C ALA A 21 -7.80 6.35 -2.94
N VAL A 22 -7.35 5.13 -3.20
CA VAL A 22 -5.94 4.90 -3.53
C VAL A 22 -5.70 5.46 -4.93
N THR A 23 -4.74 6.36 -5.05
CA THR A 23 -4.50 7.09 -6.29
C THR A 23 -3.32 6.56 -7.08
N ALA A 24 -2.38 5.87 -6.44
CA ALA A 24 -1.22 5.34 -7.13
C ALA A 24 -0.59 4.19 -6.37
N ILE A 25 0.02 3.29 -7.10
CA ILE A 25 0.82 2.20 -6.56
C ILE A 25 2.13 2.19 -7.34
N ARG A 26 3.25 2.21 -6.64
CA ARG A 26 4.55 2.22 -7.26
C ARG A 26 5.45 1.16 -6.66
N PHE A 27 6.30 0.57 -7.49
CA PHE A 27 7.35 -0.30 -6.99
C PHE A 27 8.49 0.54 -6.43
N GLY A 28 8.96 0.15 -5.25
CA GLY A 28 10.05 0.82 -4.60
C GLY A 28 9.72 1.20 -3.18
N ALA A 29 10.74 1.34 -2.35
CA ALA A 29 10.58 1.72 -0.96
C ALA A 29 10.72 3.22 -0.84
N ASP A 30 9.66 3.88 -0.41
CA ASP A 30 9.69 5.33 -0.14
C ASP A 30 9.89 5.62 1.34
N GLY A 31 9.69 4.60 2.18
CA GLY A 31 9.86 4.76 3.62
C GLY A 31 8.70 5.43 4.33
N ALA A 32 7.70 5.87 3.60
CA ALA A 32 6.55 6.52 4.20
C ALA A 32 5.64 5.52 4.89
N GLN A 33 5.08 5.91 6.04
CA GLN A 33 4.23 5.04 6.85
C GLN A 33 3.07 5.84 7.41
N ASP A 34 2.35 6.52 6.55
CA ASP A 34 1.21 7.32 6.96
C ASP A 34 0.04 6.45 7.41
N ALA A 35 -0.62 6.85 8.47
CA ALA A 35 -1.82 6.17 8.93
C ALA A 35 -3.01 6.62 8.10
N SER A 36 -3.73 5.66 7.54
CA SER A 36 -4.89 5.94 6.70
C SER A 36 -5.77 4.71 6.63
N PRO A 37 -7.08 4.83 6.90
CA PRO A 37 -7.99 3.69 6.74
C PRO A 37 -8.01 3.14 5.31
N LEU A 38 -7.87 3.99 4.31
CA LEU A 38 -7.80 3.55 2.93
C LEU A 38 -6.55 2.72 2.66
N LEU A 39 -5.41 3.18 3.17
CA LEU A 39 -4.17 2.44 3.00
C LEU A 39 -4.17 1.15 3.81
N ASP A 40 -4.78 1.15 4.99
CA ASP A 40 -4.94 -0.08 5.77
C ASP A 40 -5.74 -1.11 5.00
N ALA A 41 -6.84 -0.71 4.40
CA ALA A 41 -7.68 -1.61 3.62
C ALA A 41 -6.95 -2.11 2.38
N ALA A 42 -6.26 -1.23 1.68
CA ALA A 42 -5.50 -1.60 0.49
C ALA A 42 -4.38 -2.58 0.83
N GLU A 43 -3.67 -2.33 1.92
CA GLU A 43 -2.61 -3.22 2.36
C GLU A 43 -3.16 -4.59 2.71
N ALA A 44 -4.27 -4.66 3.43
CA ALA A 44 -4.87 -5.92 3.81
C ALA A 44 -5.29 -6.74 2.58
N GLN A 45 -5.86 -6.08 1.59
CA GLN A 45 -6.25 -6.76 0.35
C GLN A 45 -5.05 -7.27 -0.43
N LEU A 46 -4.00 -6.47 -0.53
CA LEU A 46 -2.79 -6.88 -1.23
C LEU A 46 -2.10 -8.04 -0.52
N ARG A 47 -2.06 -8.02 0.80
CA ARG A 47 -1.48 -9.13 1.56
C ARG A 47 -2.27 -10.42 1.33
N GLY A 48 -3.59 -10.34 1.31
CA GLY A 48 -4.43 -11.49 0.99
C GLY A 48 -4.17 -12.02 -0.41
N TYR A 49 -4.01 -11.12 -1.36
CA TYR A 49 -3.72 -11.50 -2.74
C TYR A 49 -2.40 -12.26 -2.86
N PHE A 50 -1.35 -11.76 -2.20
CA PHE A 50 -0.04 -12.38 -2.29
C PHE A 50 0.09 -13.63 -1.41
N ALA A 51 -0.71 -13.76 -0.37
CA ALA A 51 -0.51 -14.79 0.64
C ALA A 51 -1.10 -16.14 0.29
N GLY A 52 -2.06 -16.23 -0.56
CA GLY A 52 -2.72 -17.52 -0.65
C GLY A 52 -3.44 -17.84 -1.91
N THR A 53 -3.26 -17.05 -2.80
CA THR A 53 -4.09 -17.30 -3.97
C THR A 53 -3.33 -17.20 -5.27
#